data_5b1cafc5bd72385327d0fe15bd8db654
#
_entry.id   5b1cafc5bd72385327d0fe15bd8db654
#
_cell.length_a   1.000
_cell.length_b   1.000
_cell.length_c   1.000
_cell.angle_alpha   90.00
_cell.angle_beta   90.00
_cell.angle_gamma   90.00
#
_symmetry.space_group_name_H-M   'P 1'
#
loop_
_entity.id
_entity.type
_entity.pdbx_description
1 polymer ?
#
loop_
_entity_poly.entity_id
_entity_poly.type
_entity_poly.pdbx_seq_one_letter_code
_entity_poly.pdbx_strand_id
1 'polypeptide(L)'
;MRSAVTISLVPEARQGPFVFHCRQPGEASGLPTLAEACGEAAELGFDAVEIFAADAERFPTAELNDLLAAHRLSLAAVGTGAGWVCQRLSLVDPDPAVRRRAIAFIEGMIDTAAGFAAPAILGSMQGRSSETVSLDTARRLLADALGTLGERAARHGQVFLYEPLNRYETDLFTRQAEAAMFLERHRLTHVRLLCDLFHMNIEEVDHAATLREVAQHLGHVHWADSNRRAIGMGHTQAPPIVAALETIGYRGYLSAEIFPLPTGREAASASIRSIRSCAGRR
;
A
#
# COMPACT_ATOMS: atom_id res chain seq x y z
N MET A 1 2.45 -11.75 -12.89
CA MET A 1 2.08 -10.96 -11.70
C MET A 1 1.82 -11.92 -10.55
N ARG A 2 2.12 -11.51 -9.33
CA ARG A 2 1.91 -12.28 -8.10
C ARG A 2 0.73 -11.69 -7.34
N SER A 3 0.12 -12.48 -6.46
CA SER A 3 -1.04 -12.05 -5.65
C SER A 3 -0.63 -11.75 -4.22
N ALA A 4 -1.22 -10.71 -3.62
CA ALA A 4 -1.07 -10.40 -2.21
C ALA A 4 -2.40 -10.01 -1.56
N VAL A 5 -2.46 -10.09 -0.24
CA VAL A 5 -3.63 -9.71 0.55
C VAL A 5 -3.20 -8.93 1.79
N THR A 6 -3.96 -7.90 2.15
CA THR A 6 -3.63 -7.02 3.27
C THR A 6 -4.08 -7.59 4.60
N ILE A 7 -3.21 -7.45 5.61
CA ILE A 7 -3.45 -7.81 7.01
C ILE A 7 -3.17 -6.60 7.89
N SER A 8 -4.15 -6.15 8.65
CA SER A 8 -3.99 -5.06 9.62
C SER A 8 -3.81 -5.61 11.04
N LEU A 9 -2.75 -5.14 11.71
CA LEU A 9 -2.44 -5.39 13.12
C LEU A 9 -2.83 -4.20 14.00
N VAL A 10 -3.52 -3.20 13.46
CA VAL A 10 -3.82 -1.91 14.10
C VAL A 10 -5.29 -1.84 14.51
N PRO A 11 -5.62 -1.89 15.82
CA PRO A 11 -7.01 -1.83 16.29
C PRO A 11 -7.73 -0.54 15.87
N GLU A 12 -7.03 0.58 15.83
CA GLU A 12 -7.57 1.88 15.45
C GLU A 12 -7.95 1.94 13.95
N ALA A 13 -7.44 1.00 13.14
CA ALA A 13 -7.71 0.91 11.71
C ALA A 13 -8.79 -0.14 11.35
N ARG A 14 -9.57 -0.65 12.30
CA ARG A 14 -10.60 -1.70 12.07
C ARG A 14 -11.71 -1.31 11.09
N GLN A 15 -11.89 -0.04 10.82
CA GLN A 15 -12.79 0.46 9.77
C GLN A 15 -12.07 0.65 8.42
N GLY A 16 -10.77 0.35 8.36
CA GLY A 16 -9.95 0.50 7.15
C GLY A 16 -10.15 -0.65 6.14
N PRO A 17 -9.66 -0.46 4.93
CA PRO A 17 -9.84 -1.39 3.83
C PRO A 17 -8.80 -2.52 3.86
N PHE A 18 -8.74 -3.26 4.94
CA PHE A 18 -7.83 -4.40 5.09
C PHE A 18 -8.64 -5.70 5.11
N VAL A 19 -8.22 -6.67 4.30
CA VAL A 19 -8.95 -7.94 4.16
C VAL A 19 -9.01 -8.71 5.46
N PHE A 20 -7.89 -8.75 6.20
CA PHE A 20 -7.85 -9.34 7.52
C PHE A 20 -7.50 -8.29 8.57
N HIS A 21 -8.38 -8.13 9.55
CA HIS A 21 -8.09 -7.39 10.77
C HIS A 21 -7.75 -8.38 11.86
N CYS A 22 -6.53 -8.31 12.40
CA CYS A 22 -6.11 -9.22 13.45
C CYS A 22 -6.47 -8.69 14.84
N ARG A 23 -6.82 -9.62 15.74
CA ARG A 23 -6.98 -9.34 17.17
C ARG A 23 -5.62 -9.14 17.84
N GLN A 24 -5.62 -8.35 18.90
CA GLN A 24 -4.47 -8.19 19.76
C GLN A 24 -4.30 -9.42 20.68
N PRO A 25 -3.09 -9.72 21.18
CA PRO A 25 -2.87 -10.75 22.18
C PRO A 25 -3.78 -10.55 23.40
N GLY A 26 -4.54 -11.59 23.76
CA GLY A 26 -5.50 -11.53 24.89
C GLY A 26 -6.86 -10.89 24.59
N GLU A 27 -7.08 -10.40 23.37
CA GLU A 27 -8.37 -9.84 22.97
C GLU A 27 -9.40 -10.94 22.66
N ALA A 28 -10.54 -10.88 23.33
CA ALA A 28 -11.70 -11.77 23.10
C ALA A 28 -12.57 -11.18 21.97
N SER A 29 -12.10 -11.22 20.74
CA SER A 29 -12.86 -10.84 19.56
C SER A 29 -12.94 -12.03 18.59
N GLY A 30 -13.94 -12.02 17.71
CA GLY A 30 -14.05 -13.02 16.64
C GLY A 30 -13.06 -12.81 15.48
N LEU A 31 -12.08 -11.91 15.64
CA LEU A 31 -11.07 -11.62 14.62
C LEU A 31 -9.95 -12.68 14.65
N PRO A 32 -9.30 -12.96 13.50
CA PRO A 32 -8.18 -13.89 13.44
C PRO A 32 -6.94 -13.34 14.17
N THR A 33 -6.06 -14.23 14.57
CA THR A 33 -4.65 -13.92 14.89
C THR A 33 -3.87 -13.69 13.59
N LEU A 34 -2.63 -13.19 13.69
CA LEU A 34 -1.74 -13.09 12.52
C LEU A 34 -1.49 -14.47 11.90
N ALA A 35 -1.31 -15.50 12.73
CA ALA A 35 -1.09 -16.88 12.26
C ALA A 35 -2.31 -17.42 11.49
N GLU A 36 -3.53 -17.21 12.00
CA GLU A 36 -4.76 -17.61 11.32
C GLU A 36 -4.93 -16.86 9.99
N ALA A 37 -4.66 -15.54 9.94
CA ALA A 37 -4.76 -14.74 8.71
C ALA A 37 -3.72 -15.18 7.65
N CYS A 38 -2.47 -15.45 8.04
CA CYS A 38 -1.45 -16.00 7.14
C CYS A 38 -1.81 -17.41 6.64
N GLY A 39 -2.30 -18.27 7.52
CA GLY A 39 -2.79 -19.60 7.15
C GLY A 39 -3.91 -19.53 6.12
N GLU A 40 -4.89 -18.66 6.34
CA GLU A 40 -6.02 -18.46 5.45
C GLU A 40 -5.58 -17.89 4.08
N ALA A 41 -4.67 -16.92 4.07
CA ALA A 41 -4.08 -16.40 2.83
C ALA A 41 -3.40 -17.51 2.01
N ALA A 42 -2.62 -18.36 2.67
CA ALA A 42 -1.95 -19.50 2.03
C ALA A 42 -2.93 -20.56 1.51
N GLU A 43 -3.94 -20.95 2.30
CA GLU A 43 -5.00 -21.87 1.89
C GLU A 43 -5.76 -21.39 0.64
N LEU A 44 -6.04 -20.11 0.56
CA LEU A 44 -6.67 -19.47 -0.60
C LEU A 44 -5.71 -19.40 -1.79
N GLY A 45 -4.41 -19.53 -1.55
CA GLY A 45 -3.34 -19.59 -2.54
C GLY A 45 -2.83 -18.22 -2.98
N PHE A 46 -2.77 -17.26 -2.08
CA PHE A 46 -1.99 -16.04 -2.29
C PHE A 46 -0.50 -16.33 -2.27
N ASP A 47 0.27 -15.53 -3.01
CA ASP A 47 1.74 -15.62 -3.05
C ASP A 47 2.38 -14.83 -1.89
N ALA A 48 1.66 -13.83 -1.35
CA ALA A 48 2.19 -12.93 -0.34
C ALA A 48 1.09 -12.32 0.54
N VAL A 49 1.54 -11.74 1.65
CA VAL A 49 0.74 -10.84 2.50
C VAL A 49 1.34 -9.45 2.46
N GLU A 50 0.53 -8.44 2.76
CA GLU A 50 0.96 -7.06 2.97
C GLU A 50 0.54 -6.64 4.38
N ILE A 51 1.48 -6.10 5.16
CA ILE A 51 1.25 -5.86 6.58
C ILE A 51 1.07 -4.37 6.87
N PHE A 52 0.01 -4.04 7.58
CA PHE A 52 -0.23 -2.74 8.17
C PHE A 52 -0.06 -2.86 9.70
N ALA A 53 1.05 -2.33 10.23
CA ALA A 53 1.42 -2.42 11.64
C ALA A 53 1.47 -1.06 12.32
N ALA A 54 1.35 -1.05 13.64
CA ALA A 54 1.26 0.17 14.44
C ALA A 54 2.54 1.02 14.40
N ASP A 55 3.69 0.37 14.45
CA ASP A 55 5.04 0.96 14.33
C ASP A 55 6.10 -0.16 14.19
N ALA A 56 7.36 0.24 14.01
CA ALA A 56 8.49 -0.67 13.87
C ALA A 56 8.83 -1.44 15.16
N GLU A 57 8.63 -0.84 16.34
CA GLU A 57 8.97 -1.47 17.62
C GLU A 57 8.02 -2.63 17.94
N ARG A 58 6.74 -2.48 17.59
CA ARG A 58 5.68 -3.48 17.79
C ARG A 58 5.48 -4.41 16.60
N PHE A 59 6.29 -4.26 15.54
CA PHE A 59 6.21 -5.13 14.39
C PHE A 59 6.61 -6.56 14.76
N PRO A 60 5.79 -7.59 14.49
CA PRO A 60 6.02 -8.96 14.96
C PRO A 60 7.04 -9.70 14.06
N THR A 61 8.28 -9.18 13.97
CA THR A 61 9.29 -9.62 13.01
C THR A 61 9.59 -11.11 13.09
N ALA A 62 9.81 -11.66 14.28
CA ALA A 62 10.14 -13.07 14.46
C ALA A 62 8.95 -13.97 14.09
N GLU A 63 7.75 -13.68 14.65
CA GLU A 63 6.54 -14.43 14.34
C GLU A 63 6.22 -14.40 12.84
N LEU A 64 6.30 -13.22 12.20
CA LEU A 64 6.01 -13.08 10.78
C LEU A 64 7.02 -13.88 9.92
N ASN A 65 8.31 -13.86 10.24
CA ASN A 65 9.31 -14.69 9.55
C ASN A 65 8.96 -16.17 9.58
N ASP A 66 8.60 -16.69 10.76
CA ASP A 66 8.23 -18.09 10.94
C ASP A 66 6.98 -18.45 10.15
N LEU A 67 5.96 -17.57 10.19
CA LEU A 67 4.71 -17.76 9.45
C LEU A 67 4.90 -17.72 7.93
N LEU A 68 5.68 -16.77 7.42
CA LEU A 68 5.97 -16.67 5.99
C LEU A 68 6.69 -17.92 5.50
N ALA A 69 7.68 -18.41 6.26
CA ALA A 69 8.40 -19.64 5.93
C ALA A 69 7.48 -20.86 5.97
N ALA A 70 6.69 -21.03 7.04
CA ALA A 70 5.78 -22.17 7.22
C ALA A 70 4.73 -22.25 6.10
N HIS A 71 4.20 -21.12 5.67
CA HIS A 71 3.13 -21.03 4.67
C HIS A 71 3.63 -20.77 3.24
N ARG A 72 4.94 -20.64 3.03
CA ARG A 72 5.56 -20.27 1.72
C ARG A 72 5.00 -18.97 1.15
N LEU A 73 4.72 -18.03 2.01
CA LEU A 73 4.31 -16.67 1.66
C LEU A 73 5.53 -15.75 1.60
N SER A 74 5.41 -14.66 0.84
CA SER A 74 6.34 -13.52 0.88
C SER A 74 5.68 -12.33 1.59
N LEU A 75 6.46 -11.34 2.00
CA LEU A 75 5.95 -10.03 2.35
C LEU A 75 5.94 -9.15 1.08
N ALA A 76 4.78 -8.66 0.67
CA ALA A 76 4.64 -7.83 -0.53
C ALA A 76 5.04 -6.39 -0.28
N ALA A 77 4.62 -5.82 0.85
CA ALA A 77 4.94 -4.47 1.30
C ALA A 77 4.55 -4.28 2.77
N VAL A 78 5.00 -3.16 3.37
CA VAL A 78 4.60 -2.70 4.71
C VAL A 78 3.97 -1.32 4.61
N GLY A 79 2.71 -1.20 5.03
CA GLY A 79 2.00 0.08 5.09
C GLY A 79 2.42 0.94 6.29
N THR A 80 2.63 2.25 6.08
CA THR A 80 3.03 3.20 7.12
C THR A 80 1.88 4.04 7.67
N GLY A 81 0.67 3.92 7.14
CA GLY A 81 -0.47 4.78 7.46
C GLY A 81 -0.87 4.81 8.94
N ALA A 82 -0.42 3.86 9.77
CA ALA A 82 -0.63 3.86 11.21
C ALA A 82 -0.06 5.11 11.90
N GLY A 83 1.00 5.70 11.37
CA GLY A 83 1.54 6.96 11.87
C GLY A 83 0.50 8.09 11.81
N TRP A 84 -0.33 8.13 10.76
CA TRP A 84 -1.46 9.06 10.70
C TRP A 84 -2.62 8.62 11.58
N VAL A 85 -3.03 7.36 11.49
CA VAL A 85 -4.21 6.83 12.21
C VAL A 85 -4.04 6.97 13.73
N CYS A 86 -2.90 6.51 14.26
CA CYS A 86 -2.66 6.44 15.71
C CYS A 86 -2.02 7.71 16.30
N GLN A 87 -1.22 8.46 15.50
CA GLN A 87 -0.37 9.53 16.02
C GLN A 87 -0.54 10.87 15.31
N ARG A 88 -1.37 10.94 14.26
CA ARG A 88 -1.57 12.13 13.43
C ARG A 88 -0.28 12.68 12.83
N LEU A 89 0.69 11.81 12.53
CA LEU A 89 1.93 12.20 11.88
C LEU A 89 1.72 12.49 10.40
N SER A 90 2.27 13.61 9.94
CA SER A 90 2.21 14.01 8.52
C SER A 90 3.55 14.58 8.07
N LEU A 91 3.95 14.26 6.84
CA LEU A 91 5.20 14.76 6.25
C LEU A 91 5.14 16.25 5.89
N VAL A 92 3.94 16.82 5.81
CA VAL A 92 3.72 18.23 5.47
C VAL A 92 3.08 19.02 6.61
N ASP A 93 3.16 18.51 7.83
CA ASP A 93 2.67 19.21 9.03
C ASP A 93 3.33 20.59 9.18
N PRO A 94 2.62 21.64 9.62
CA PRO A 94 3.22 22.95 9.88
C PRO A 94 4.35 22.89 10.92
N ASP A 95 4.24 22.02 11.94
CA ASP A 95 5.29 21.84 12.95
C ASP A 95 6.45 20.98 12.42
N PRO A 96 7.68 21.54 12.33
CA PRO A 96 8.85 20.76 11.94
C PRO A 96 9.15 19.57 12.89
N ALA A 97 8.73 19.62 14.14
CA ALA A 97 8.93 18.52 15.07
C ALA A 97 8.03 17.32 14.72
N VAL A 98 6.78 17.57 14.29
CA VAL A 98 5.88 16.53 13.80
C VAL A 98 6.43 15.92 12.51
N ARG A 99 6.91 16.74 11.56
CA ARG A 99 7.53 16.23 10.32
C ARG A 99 8.74 15.34 10.58
N ARG A 100 9.63 15.74 11.51
CA ARG A 100 10.78 14.88 11.90
C ARG A 100 10.34 13.56 12.50
N ARG A 101 9.30 13.55 13.35
CA ARG A 101 8.72 12.33 13.90
C ARG A 101 8.10 11.47 12.80
N ALA A 102 7.42 12.08 11.82
CA ALA A 102 6.84 11.36 10.69
C ALA A 102 7.92 10.67 9.85
N ILE A 103 9.02 11.37 9.55
CA ILE A 103 10.17 10.79 8.83
C ILE A 103 10.77 9.63 9.63
N ALA A 104 11.09 9.83 10.91
CA ALA A 104 11.68 8.79 11.77
C ALA A 104 10.78 7.55 11.89
N PHE A 105 9.46 7.75 11.99
CA PHE A 105 8.49 6.66 11.98
C PHE A 105 8.58 5.83 10.69
N ILE A 106 8.56 6.49 9.53
CA ILE A 106 8.62 5.83 8.23
C ILE A 106 9.99 5.17 8.01
N GLU A 107 11.09 5.79 8.44
CA GLU A 107 12.43 5.18 8.38
C GLU A 107 12.48 3.86 9.16
N GLY A 108 11.90 3.80 10.36
CA GLY A 108 11.79 2.56 11.14
C GLY A 108 11.00 1.48 10.38
N MET A 109 9.91 1.86 9.73
CA MET A 109 9.11 0.92 8.92
C MET A 109 9.86 0.46 7.66
N ILE A 110 10.65 1.33 7.02
CA ILE A 110 11.52 0.95 5.89
C ILE A 110 12.55 -0.09 6.33
N ASP A 111 13.22 0.14 7.47
CA ASP A 111 14.23 -0.80 8.00
C ASP A 111 13.61 -2.15 8.34
N THR A 112 12.41 -2.13 8.92
CA THR A 112 11.65 -3.36 9.23
C THR A 112 11.27 -4.11 7.96
N ALA A 113 10.69 -3.44 6.96
CA ALA A 113 10.30 -4.03 5.69
C ALA A 113 11.51 -4.62 4.94
N ALA A 114 12.64 -3.93 4.99
CA ALA A 114 13.89 -4.37 4.36
C ALA A 114 14.39 -5.72 4.88
N GLY A 115 14.17 -6.05 6.17
CA GLY A 115 14.47 -7.36 6.74
C GLY A 115 13.74 -8.53 6.04
N PHE A 116 12.65 -8.23 5.33
CA PHE A 116 11.86 -9.18 4.53
C PHE A 116 12.05 -8.99 3.01
N ALA A 117 13.02 -8.19 2.59
CA ALA A 117 13.21 -7.78 1.19
C ALA A 117 11.95 -7.13 0.57
N ALA A 118 11.15 -6.44 1.37
CA ALA A 118 9.91 -5.77 0.98
C ALA A 118 10.05 -4.25 1.03
N PRO A 119 9.32 -3.49 0.20
CA PRO A 119 9.24 -2.04 0.27
C PRO A 119 8.28 -1.58 1.38
N ALA A 120 8.42 -0.32 1.82
CA ALA A 120 7.44 0.37 2.63
C ALA A 120 6.59 1.33 1.75
N ILE A 121 5.34 1.57 2.16
CA ILE A 121 4.34 2.37 1.45
C ILE A 121 4.07 3.67 2.20
N LEU A 122 4.11 4.79 1.49
CA LEU A 122 3.60 6.09 1.93
C LEU A 122 2.23 6.35 1.31
N GLY A 123 1.16 6.24 2.09
CA GLY A 123 -0.19 6.69 1.75
C GLY A 123 -0.57 7.91 2.59
N SER A 124 -1.45 7.73 3.58
CA SER A 124 -2.08 8.81 4.35
C SER A 124 -1.12 9.76 5.10
N MET A 125 0.10 9.30 5.46
CA MET A 125 1.09 10.17 6.11
C MET A 125 1.68 11.25 5.19
N GLN A 126 1.41 11.23 3.88
CA GLN A 126 1.80 12.32 2.97
C GLN A 126 1.17 13.65 3.40
N GLY A 127 -0.06 13.60 3.93
CA GLY A 127 -0.79 14.77 4.40
C GLY A 127 -1.48 15.55 3.27
N ARG A 128 -1.75 16.82 3.53
CA ARG A 128 -2.40 17.77 2.61
C ARG A 128 -2.03 19.20 2.95
N SER A 129 -2.31 20.15 2.05
CA SER A 129 -2.17 21.58 2.34
C SER A 129 -3.09 22.03 3.48
N SER A 130 -2.80 23.19 4.06
CA SER A 130 -3.59 23.79 5.13
C SER A 130 -3.57 25.32 5.02
N GLU A 131 -4.28 26.00 5.90
CA GLU A 131 -4.25 27.47 5.98
C GLU A 131 -2.83 28.02 6.24
N THR A 132 -1.99 27.26 6.93
CA THR A 132 -0.62 27.66 7.29
C THR A 132 0.46 27.04 6.41
N VAL A 133 0.13 26.04 5.61
CA VAL A 133 1.06 25.37 4.67
C VAL A 133 0.42 25.36 3.29
N SER A 134 0.85 26.29 2.42
CA SER A 134 0.35 26.35 1.05
C SER A 134 0.66 25.06 0.28
N LEU A 135 -0.10 24.77 -0.77
CA LEU A 135 0.10 23.59 -1.62
C LEU A 135 1.52 23.48 -2.16
N ASP A 136 2.10 24.61 -2.63
CA ASP A 136 3.47 24.63 -3.12
C ASP A 136 4.50 24.32 -2.02
N THR A 137 4.25 24.80 -0.80
CA THR A 137 5.09 24.48 0.35
C THR A 137 4.96 23.01 0.74
N ALA A 138 3.73 22.48 0.80
CA ALA A 138 3.47 21.08 1.10
C ALA A 138 4.15 20.16 0.08
N ARG A 139 4.08 20.48 -1.21
CA ARG A 139 4.74 19.71 -2.27
C ARG A 139 6.28 19.74 -2.15
N ARG A 140 6.87 20.86 -1.75
CA ARG A 140 8.33 20.92 -1.47
C ARG A 140 8.70 20.06 -0.27
N LEU A 141 7.96 20.16 0.84
CA LEU A 141 8.17 19.31 2.03
C LEU A 141 8.04 17.82 1.70
N LEU A 142 7.07 17.46 0.87
CA LEU A 142 6.92 16.09 0.38
C LEU A 142 8.12 15.64 -0.46
N ALA A 143 8.64 16.50 -1.36
CA ALA A 143 9.82 16.17 -2.17
C ALA A 143 11.04 15.88 -1.30
N ASP A 144 11.32 16.74 -0.31
CA ASP A 144 12.45 16.58 0.62
C ASP A 144 12.31 15.28 1.44
N ALA A 145 11.10 14.99 1.93
CA ALA A 145 10.82 13.77 2.67
C ALA A 145 10.96 12.52 1.80
N LEU A 146 10.40 12.50 0.59
CA LEU A 146 10.52 11.38 -0.35
C LEU A 146 11.98 11.14 -0.76
N GLY A 147 12.79 12.20 -0.91
CA GLY A 147 14.23 12.08 -1.15
C GLY A 147 14.91 11.33 -0.01
N THR A 148 14.71 11.79 1.24
CA THR A 148 15.28 11.17 2.44
C THR A 148 14.86 9.70 2.58
N LEU A 149 13.57 9.40 2.44
CA LEU A 149 13.01 8.06 2.61
C LEU A 149 13.40 7.12 1.47
N GLY A 150 13.43 7.62 0.23
CA GLY A 150 13.92 6.87 -0.93
C GLY A 150 15.39 6.48 -0.79
N GLU A 151 16.25 7.40 -0.36
CA GLU A 151 17.64 7.11 -0.04
C GLU A 151 17.80 6.08 1.09
N ARG A 152 16.92 6.14 2.11
CA ARG A 152 16.90 5.11 3.16
C ARG A 152 16.58 3.74 2.61
N ALA A 153 15.53 3.61 1.79
CA ALA A 153 15.14 2.35 1.15
C ALA A 153 16.25 1.82 0.23
N ALA A 154 16.88 2.70 -0.54
CA ALA A 154 17.97 2.33 -1.46
C ALA A 154 19.20 1.72 -0.76
N ARG A 155 19.53 2.14 0.48
CA ARG A 155 20.61 1.53 1.28
C ARG A 155 20.36 0.06 1.59
N HIS A 156 19.10 -0.36 1.58
CA HIS A 156 18.67 -1.75 1.74
C HIS A 156 18.42 -2.47 0.39
N GLY A 157 18.72 -1.83 -0.73
CA GLY A 157 18.43 -2.39 -2.06
C GLY A 157 16.94 -2.41 -2.41
N GLN A 158 16.12 -1.62 -1.69
CA GLN A 158 14.68 -1.52 -1.90
C GLN A 158 14.29 -0.17 -2.52
N VAL A 159 13.09 -0.11 -3.07
CA VAL A 159 12.43 1.14 -3.42
C VAL A 159 11.49 1.58 -2.29
N PHE A 160 11.18 2.87 -2.24
CA PHE A 160 10.11 3.40 -1.41
C PHE A 160 8.86 3.61 -2.27
N LEU A 161 7.69 3.17 -1.81
CA LEU A 161 6.45 3.28 -2.56
C LEU A 161 5.69 4.54 -2.14
N TYR A 162 5.36 5.39 -3.11
CA TYR A 162 4.51 6.56 -2.93
C TYR A 162 3.16 6.31 -3.58
N GLU A 163 2.10 6.46 -2.82
CA GLU A 163 0.72 6.26 -3.23
C GLU A 163 0.00 7.61 -3.38
N PRO A 164 -0.28 8.09 -4.59
CA PRO A 164 -1.23 9.15 -4.82
C PRO A 164 -2.62 8.72 -4.38
N LEU A 165 -3.22 9.47 -3.45
CA LEU A 165 -4.55 9.18 -2.93
C LEU A 165 -5.61 10.01 -3.67
N ASN A 166 -6.88 9.69 -3.47
CA ASN A 166 -7.97 10.46 -4.06
C ASN A 166 -8.14 11.84 -3.38
N ARG A 167 -8.93 12.72 -4.04
CA ARG A 167 -9.19 14.11 -3.62
C ARG A 167 -9.82 14.27 -2.23
N TYR A 168 -10.43 13.24 -1.69
CA TYR A 168 -11.02 13.30 -0.35
C TYR A 168 -9.96 13.13 0.74
N GLU A 169 -8.82 12.51 0.42
CA GLU A 169 -7.75 12.18 1.36
C GLU A 169 -6.55 13.11 1.26
N THR A 170 -6.21 13.60 0.06
CA THR A 170 -5.12 14.55 -0.16
C THR A 170 -5.47 15.59 -1.22
N ASP A 171 -4.69 16.67 -1.30
CA ASP A 171 -4.68 17.63 -2.40
C ASP A 171 -3.29 17.80 -3.02
N LEU A 172 -2.32 16.97 -2.61
CA LEU A 172 -0.94 17.04 -3.10
C LEU A 172 -0.82 16.51 -4.53
N PHE A 173 -1.05 15.23 -4.71
CA PHE A 173 -1.12 14.57 -6.02
C PHE A 173 -2.19 13.50 -5.96
N THR A 174 -3.19 13.63 -6.83
CA THR A 174 -4.29 12.68 -6.92
C THR A 174 -4.23 11.86 -8.20
N ARG A 175 -3.45 12.31 -9.20
CA ARG A 175 -3.28 11.64 -10.48
C ARG A 175 -1.88 11.05 -10.62
N GLN A 176 -1.81 9.84 -11.14
CA GLN A 176 -0.57 9.09 -11.27
C GLN A 176 0.45 9.78 -12.17
N ALA A 177 0.00 10.34 -13.31
CA ALA A 177 0.88 11.06 -14.24
C ALA A 177 1.50 12.32 -13.61
N GLU A 178 0.73 13.08 -12.81
CA GLU A 178 1.23 14.25 -12.09
C GLU A 178 2.27 13.85 -11.04
N ALA A 179 2.02 12.77 -10.32
CA ALA A 179 2.97 12.22 -9.35
C ALA A 179 4.25 11.71 -10.05
N ALA A 180 4.14 11.04 -11.20
CA ALA A 180 5.30 10.60 -11.98
C ALA A 180 6.18 11.79 -12.42
N MET A 181 5.57 12.82 -12.99
CA MET A 181 6.28 14.05 -13.36
C MET A 181 6.94 14.75 -12.16
N PHE A 182 6.30 14.68 -10.99
CA PHE A 182 6.87 15.22 -9.75
C PHE A 182 8.09 14.42 -9.32
N LEU A 183 8.06 13.08 -9.35
CA LEU A 183 9.21 12.24 -9.06
C LEU A 183 10.39 12.55 -10.00
N GLU A 184 10.12 12.70 -11.29
CA GLU A 184 11.13 13.06 -12.30
C GLU A 184 11.75 14.42 -12.04
N ARG A 185 10.91 15.46 -11.84
CA ARG A 185 11.34 16.83 -11.59
C ARG A 185 12.31 16.93 -10.40
N HIS A 186 12.03 16.16 -9.34
CA HIS A 186 12.83 16.15 -8.12
C HIS A 186 13.91 15.05 -8.11
N ARG A 187 14.06 14.29 -9.22
CA ARG A 187 15.06 13.20 -9.38
C ARG A 187 14.95 12.14 -8.27
N LEU A 188 13.72 11.80 -7.88
CA LEU A 188 13.43 10.84 -6.81
C LEU A 188 13.55 9.40 -7.34
N THR A 189 14.73 8.98 -7.75
CA THR A 189 14.98 7.72 -8.49
C THR A 189 14.76 6.46 -7.68
N HIS A 190 14.72 6.55 -6.35
CA HIS A 190 14.49 5.43 -5.42
C HIS A 190 13.04 5.36 -4.93
N VAL A 191 12.17 6.23 -5.46
CA VAL A 191 10.72 6.20 -5.20
C VAL A 191 10.00 5.63 -6.41
N ARG A 192 9.01 4.79 -6.18
CA ARG A 192 8.11 4.26 -7.22
C ARG A 192 6.66 4.54 -6.81
N LEU A 193 5.78 4.59 -7.80
CA LEU A 193 4.35 4.78 -7.56
C LEU A 193 3.69 3.47 -7.15
N LEU A 194 2.81 3.57 -6.18
CA LEU A 194 1.77 2.59 -5.94
C LEU A 194 0.49 3.09 -6.62
N CYS A 195 -0.04 2.29 -7.53
CA CYS A 195 -1.29 2.56 -8.22
C CYS A 195 -2.43 1.79 -7.53
N ASP A 196 -3.23 2.46 -6.71
CA ASP A 196 -4.44 1.88 -6.15
C ASP A 196 -5.62 2.11 -7.09
N LEU A 197 -6.22 1.03 -7.59
CA LEU A 197 -7.33 1.10 -8.55
C LEU A 197 -8.57 1.79 -7.97
N PHE A 198 -8.78 1.75 -6.64
CA PHE A 198 -9.87 2.48 -6.01
C PHE A 198 -9.64 3.99 -6.08
N HIS A 199 -8.44 4.47 -5.72
CA HIS A 199 -8.11 5.90 -5.83
C HIS A 199 -8.13 6.35 -7.29
N MET A 200 -7.57 5.56 -8.20
CA MET A 200 -7.59 5.82 -9.64
C MET A 200 -9.01 5.88 -10.22
N ASN A 201 -9.94 5.06 -9.71
CA ASN A 201 -11.35 5.10 -10.17
C ASN A 201 -12.02 6.46 -9.91
N ILE A 202 -11.55 7.21 -8.90
CA ILE A 202 -12.08 8.54 -8.58
C ILE A 202 -11.39 9.62 -9.43
N GLU A 203 -10.11 9.46 -9.73
CA GLU A 203 -9.25 10.53 -10.25
C GLU A 203 -8.86 10.35 -11.72
N GLU A 204 -8.80 9.14 -12.24
CA GLU A 204 -8.31 8.85 -13.58
C GLU A 204 -9.47 8.59 -14.55
N VAL A 205 -9.27 8.97 -15.82
CA VAL A 205 -10.25 8.73 -16.88
C VAL A 205 -10.23 7.26 -17.32
N ASP A 206 -9.03 6.65 -17.37
CA ASP A 206 -8.82 5.29 -17.85
C ASP A 206 -7.62 4.67 -17.13
N HIS A 207 -7.88 3.67 -16.30
CA HIS A 207 -6.86 2.95 -15.52
C HIS A 207 -5.77 2.35 -16.42
N ALA A 208 -6.18 1.71 -17.52
CA ALA A 208 -5.25 1.00 -18.39
C ALA A 208 -4.33 1.97 -19.16
N ALA A 209 -4.86 3.10 -19.60
CA ALA A 209 -4.07 4.16 -20.23
C ALA A 209 -3.08 4.77 -19.22
N THR A 210 -3.54 5.12 -18.02
CA THR A 210 -2.69 5.67 -16.95
C THR A 210 -1.57 4.71 -16.56
N LEU A 211 -1.85 3.40 -16.38
CA LEU A 211 -0.81 2.41 -16.06
C LEU A 211 0.27 2.31 -17.13
N ARG A 212 -0.09 2.44 -18.43
CA ARG A 212 0.91 2.47 -19.52
C ARG A 212 1.73 3.76 -19.47
N GLU A 213 1.09 4.89 -19.21
CA GLU A 213 1.74 6.21 -19.12
C GLU A 213 2.80 6.24 -18.02
N VAL A 214 2.48 5.70 -16.83
CA VAL A 214 3.39 5.72 -15.68
C VAL A 214 4.27 4.46 -15.54
N ALA A 215 4.37 3.62 -16.57
CA ALA A 215 5.02 2.30 -16.55
C ALA A 215 6.44 2.32 -15.94
N GLN A 216 7.23 3.36 -16.23
CA GLN A 216 8.60 3.53 -15.73
C GLN A 216 8.66 3.78 -14.22
N HIS A 217 7.58 4.27 -13.64
CA HIS A 217 7.47 4.63 -12.22
C HIS A 217 6.69 3.60 -11.41
N LEU A 218 5.98 2.67 -12.04
CA LEU A 218 5.13 1.69 -11.36
C LEU A 218 5.95 0.72 -10.51
N GLY A 219 5.67 0.69 -9.20
CA GLY A 219 6.30 -0.22 -8.24
C GLY A 219 5.33 -1.23 -7.65
N HIS A 220 4.07 -0.86 -7.43
CA HIS A 220 3.07 -1.70 -6.76
C HIS A 220 1.66 -1.40 -7.25
N VAL A 221 0.73 -2.35 -7.08
CA VAL A 221 -0.68 -2.18 -7.46
C VAL A 221 -1.59 -2.67 -6.35
N HIS A 222 -2.46 -1.80 -5.85
CA HIS A 222 -3.60 -2.22 -5.04
C HIS A 222 -4.77 -2.62 -5.94
N TRP A 223 -5.22 -3.86 -5.77
CA TRP A 223 -6.23 -4.51 -6.59
C TRP A 223 -7.59 -4.42 -5.91
N ALA A 224 -8.25 -3.27 -6.10
CA ALA A 224 -9.53 -2.94 -5.51
C ALA A 224 -10.54 -2.51 -6.57
N ASP A 225 -11.82 -2.81 -6.35
CA ASP A 225 -12.91 -2.34 -7.21
C ASP A 225 -13.27 -0.88 -6.88
N SER A 226 -14.09 -0.27 -7.72
CA SER A 226 -14.58 1.11 -7.63
C SER A 226 -15.25 1.47 -6.28
N ASN A 227 -15.71 0.49 -5.55
CA ASN A 227 -16.33 0.63 -4.22
C ASN A 227 -15.43 0.11 -3.08
N ARG A 228 -14.14 -0.06 -3.37
CA ARG A 228 -13.10 -0.61 -2.46
C ARG A 228 -13.43 -2.01 -1.93
N ARG A 229 -14.14 -2.81 -2.72
CA ARG A 229 -14.39 -4.23 -2.49
C ARG A 229 -13.56 -5.07 -3.47
N ALA A 230 -13.70 -6.40 -3.40
CA ALA A 230 -13.03 -7.27 -4.37
C ALA A 230 -13.47 -6.96 -5.81
N ILE A 231 -12.54 -7.01 -6.76
CA ILE A 231 -12.82 -6.79 -8.19
C ILE A 231 -13.93 -7.75 -8.66
N GLY A 232 -14.93 -7.18 -9.32
CA GLY A 232 -16.17 -7.84 -9.74
C GLY A 232 -17.38 -7.55 -8.83
N MET A 233 -17.18 -6.78 -7.74
CA MET A 233 -18.25 -6.33 -6.84
C MET A 233 -18.61 -4.84 -7.02
N GLY A 234 -17.96 -4.15 -7.94
CA GLY A 234 -18.23 -2.80 -8.38
C GLY A 234 -18.30 -2.74 -9.91
N HIS A 235 -17.70 -1.71 -10.50
CA HIS A 235 -17.74 -1.51 -11.96
C HIS A 235 -16.36 -1.38 -12.62
N THR A 236 -15.26 -1.63 -11.89
CA THR A 236 -13.91 -1.60 -12.44
C THR A 236 -13.71 -2.71 -13.47
N GLN A 237 -13.27 -2.34 -14.68
CA GLN A 237 -13.04 -3.27 -15.78
C GLN A 237 -11.64 -3.87 -15.69
N ALA A 238 -11.52 -5.05 -15.08
CA ALA A 238 -10.24 -5.72 -14.85
C ALA A 238 -9.49 -6.16 -16.13
N PRO A 239 -10.13 -6.69 -17.21
CA PRO A 239 -9.40 -7.19 -18.36
C PRO A 239 -8.49 -6.16 -19.05
N PRO A 240 -8.91 -4.91 -19.36
CA PRO A 240 -8.01 -3.92 -19.94
C PRO A 240 -6.87 -3.51 -19.00
N ILE A 241 -7.08 -3.50 -17.68
CA ILE A 241 -6.05 -3.21 -16.68
C ILE A 241 -4.97 -4.29 -16.72
N VAL A 242 -5.37 -5.57 -16.68
CA VAL A 242 -4.42 -6.70 -16.76
C VAL A 242 -3.64 -6.67 -18.09
N ALA A 243 -4.31 -6.44 -19.20
CA ALA A 243 -3.65 -6.32 -20.49
C ALA A 243 -2.62 -5.17 -20.53
N ALA A 244 -2.90 -4.04 -19.86
CA ALA A 244 -1.96 -2.95 -19.73
C ALA A 244 -0.74 -3.36 -18.89
N LEU A 245 -0.95 -3.98 -17.72
CA LEU A 245 0.12 -4.47 -16.85
C LEU A 245 0.99 -5.52 -17.53
N GLU A 246 0.41 -6.43 -18.33
CA GLU A 246 1.15 -7.40 -19.13
C GLU A 246 1.99 -6.71 -20.22
N THR A 247 1.40 -5.74 -20.92
CA THR A 247 2.06 -4.99 -22.01
C THR A 247 3.30 -4.25 -21.51
N ILE A 248 3.22 -3.63 -20.33
CA ILE A 248 4.36 -2.93 -19.70
C ILE A 248 5.34 -3.88 -18.99
N GLY A 249 5.07 -5.19 -19.00
CA GLY A 249 5.93 -6.19 -18.37
C GLY A 249 5.92 -6.18 -16.84
N TYR A 250 4.86 -5.69 -16.20
CA TYR A 250 4.75 -5.66 -14.74
C TYR A 250 4.81 -7.06 -14.14
N ARG A 251 5.68 -7.28 -13.13
CA ARG A 251 5.92 -8.56 -12.47
C ARG A 251 5.69 -8.50 -10.94
N GLY A 252 5.28 -7.34 -10.44
CA GLY A 252 5.00 -7.13 -9.02
C GLY A 252 3.73 -7.81 -8.53
N TYR A 253 3.26 -7.38 -7.38
CA TYR A 253 2.06 -7.90 -6.75
C TYR A 253 0.82 -7.12 -7.19
N LEU A 254 -0.30 -7.84 -7.28
CA LEU A 254 -1.65 -7.31 -7.19
C LEU A 254 -2.12 -7.57 -5.77
N SER A 255 -2.09 -6.54 -4.93
CA SER A 255 -2.39 -6.65 -3.50
C SER A 255 -3.82 -6.20 -3.22
N ALA A 256 -4.63 -7.08 -2.60
CA ALA A 256 -5.99 -6.74 -2.25
C ALA A 256 -6.02 -5.85 -0.99
N GLU A 257 -6.15 -4.54 -1.18
CA GLU A 257 -6.44 -3.57 -0.12
C GLU A 257 -7.91 -3.14 -0.24
N ILE A 258 -8.80 -3.88 0.43
CA ILE A 258 -10.24 -3.78 0.25
C ILE A 258 -10.98 -3.98 1.57
N PHE A 259 -12.22 -3.50 1.65
CA PHE A 259 -13.08 -3.80 2.79
C PHE A 259 -13.37 -5.30 2.91
N PRO A 260 -13.33 -5.87 4.12
CA PRO A 260 -13.56 -7.30 4.39
C PRO A 260 -15.05 -7.67 4.32
N LEU A 261 -15.70 -7.45 3.17
CA LEU A 261 -17.13 -7.61 2.98
C LEU A 261 -17.48 -8.74 1.99
N PRO A 262 -18.47 -9.60 2.33
CA PRO A 262 -19.20 -9.62 3.60
C PRO A 262 -18.39 -10.13 4.79
N THR A 263 -17.32 -10.90 4.56
CA THR A 263 -16.32 -11.33 5.56
C THR A 263 -14.92 -11.23 4.96
N GLY A 264 -13.86 -11.22 5.79
CA GLY A 264 -12.48 -11.22 5.32
C GLY A 264 -12.17 -12.40 4.39
N ARG A 265 -12.60 -13.63 4.77
CA ARG A 265 -12.41 -14.82 3.96
C ARG A 265 -13.09 -14.75 2.60
N GLU A 266 -14.34 -14.28 2.55
CA GLU A 266 -15.06 -14.13 1.29
C GLU A 266 -14.47 -13.06 0.41
N ALA A 267 -14.06 -11.93 0.99
CA ALA A 267 -13.34 -10.85 0.29
C ALA A 267 -12.00 -11.35 -0.28
N ALA A 268 -11.20 -12.06 0.52
CA ALA A 268 -9.96 -12.70 0.08
C ALA A 268 -10.21 -13.70 -1.06
N SER A 269 -11.19 -14.59 -0.89
CA SER A 269 -11.56 -15.59 -1.89
C SER A 269 -12.02 -14.96 -3.21
N ALA A 270 -12.78 -13.88 -3.16
CA ALA A 270 -13.19 -13.13 -4.36
C ALA A 270 -11.99 -12.47 -5.05
N SER A 271 -11.10 -11.86 -4.26
CA SER A 271 -9.90 -11.19 -4.78
C SER A 271 -8.96 -12.17 -5.49
N ILE A 272 -8.62 -13.31 -4.85
CA ILE A 272 -7.71 -14.28 -5.49
C ILE A 272 -8.33 -14.89 -6.75
N ARG A 273 -9.64 -15.14 -6.77
CA ARG A 273 -10.33 -15.58 -8.00
C ARG A 273 -10.24 -14.55 -9.10
N SER A 274 -10.47 -13.26 -8.82
CA SER A 274 -10.37 -12.20 -9.81
C SER A 274 -8.94 -12.07 -10.37
N ILE A 275 -7.92 -12.09 -9.53
CA ILE A 275 -6.51 -12.06 -9.94
C ILE A 275 -6.19 -13.25 -10.85
N ARG A 276 -6.55 -14.48 -10.45
CA ARG A 276 -6.27 -15.69 -11.25
C ARG A 276 -7.02 -15.74 -12.57
N SER A 277 -8.29 -15.32 -12.59
CA SER A 277 -9.10 -15.31 -13.81
C SER A 277 -8.54 -14.34 -14.85
N CYS A 278 -7.88 -13.29 -14.42
CA CYS A 278 -7.28 -12.27 -15.28
C CYS A 278 -5.83 -12.61 -15.67
N ALA A 279 -5.02 -13.12 -14.70
CA ALA A 279 -3.61 -13.45 -14.93
C ALA A 279 -3.38 -14.86 -15.54
N GLY A 280 -4.38 -15.72 -15.52
CA GLY A 280 -4.29 -17.13 -15.90
C GLY A 280 -4.79 -17.49 -17.31
N ARG A 281 -5.03 -16.52 -18.19
CA ARG A 281 -5.43 -16.78 -19.59
C ARG A 281 -4.22 -17.06 -20.49
N ARG A 282 -3.34 -17.97 -20.06
CA ARG A 282 -2.34 -18.59 -20.94
C ARG A 282 -2.49 -20.10 -20.94
#